data_50fc3122ea40c802ce5f375fb0a2d61e
#
_entry.id   50fc3122ea40c802ce5f375fb0a2d61e
#
_cell.length_a   1.000
_cell.length_b   1.000
_cell.length_c   1.000
_cell.angle_alpha   90.00
_cell.angle_beta   90.00
_cell.angle_gamma   90.00
#
_symmetry.space_group_name_H-M   'P 1'
#
loop_
_entity.id
_entity.type
_entity.pdbx_description
1 polymer ?
#
loop_
_entity_poly.entity_id
_entity_poly.type
_entity_poly.pdbx_seq_one_letter_code
_entity_poly.pdbx_strand_id
1 'polypeptide(L)'
;MGKDSGQNKVGLYGYQAGVNTFGLMEDGIAFFGASSGGGRIEINGKSGSIIGGGGGNNSTGMTINFANFNPGKKTTAIKIGGGVFEVTYDGALKATSATIEG
;
A
#
# COMPACT_ATOMS: atom_id res chain seq x y z
N MET A 1 21.64 -11.07 -0.10
CA MET A 1 20.34 -11.67 -0.46
C MET A 1 20.13 -12.99 0.25
N GLY A 2 18.95 -13.27 0.65
CA GLY A 2 18.63 -14.49 1.35
C GLY A 2 17.14 -14.78 1.31
N LYS A 3 16.75 -15.77 2.08
CA LYS A 3 15.37 -16.22 2.20
C LYS A 3 14.85 -15.85 3.59
N ASP A 4 13.72 -15.17 3.66
CA ASP A 4 13.08 -14.88 4.94
C ASP A 4 12.41 -16.16 5.46
N SER A 5 12.84 -16.64 6.61
CA SER A 5 12.31 -17.86 7.19
C SER A 5 10.81 -17.76 7.50
N GLY A 6 10.30 -16.57 7.80
CA GLY A 6 8.88 -16.38 8.09
C GLY A 6 7.99 -16.31 6.87
N GLN A 7 8.54 -15.99 5.70
CA GLN A 7 7.77 -15.82 4.48
C GLN A 7 8.09 -16.84 3.39
N ASN A 8 9.14 -17.60 3.57
CA ASN A 8 9.59 -18.59 2.60
C ASN A 8 9.84 -18.01 1.20
N LYS A 9 10.33 -16.76 1.15
CA LYS A 9 10.61 -16.05 -0.09
C LYS A 9 12.06 -15.64 -0.16
N VAL A 10 12.62 -15.66 -1.36
CA VAL A 10 13.97 -15.17 -1.60
C VAL A 10 13.91 -13.65 -1.81
N GLY A 11 14.87 -12.94 -1.24
CA GLY A 11 14.94 -11.50 -1.38
C GLY A 11 16.10 -10.90 -0.62
N LEU A 12 16.14 -9.58 -0.61
CA LEU A 12 17.06 -8.79 0.18
C LEU A 12 16.27 -8.21 1.35
N TYR A 13 16.72 -8.47 2.56
CA TYR A 13 16.03 -8.07 3.78
C TYR A 13 16.94 -7.28 4.71
N GLY A 14 16.35 -6.32 5.41
CA GLY A 14 17.01 -5.60 6.48
C GLY A 14 16.29 -5.82 7.80
N TYR A 15 17.07 -5.83 8.88
CA TYR A 15 16.55 -6.05 10.23
C TYR A 15 17.11 -5.00 11.19
N GLN A 16 16.30 -4.62 12.15
CA GLN A 16 16.71 -3.82 13.28
C GLN A 16 16.18 -4.48 14.53
N ALA A 17 17.10 -4.83 15.46
CA ALA A 17 16.74 -5.48 16.73
C ALA A 17 15.86 -6.74 16.52
N GLY A 18 16.17 -7.53 15.51
CA GLY A 18 15.44 -8.75 15.19
C GLY A 18 14.14 -8.54 14.44
N VAL A 19 13.76 -7.31 14.13
CA VAL A 19 12.55 -6.99 13.41
C VAL A 19 12.89 -6.70 11.95
N ASN A 20 12.17 -7.33 11.03
CA ASN A 20 12.33 -7.11 9.60
C ASN A 20 11.76 -5.73 9.24
N THR A 21 12.62 -4.79 8.85
CA THR A 21 12.23 -3.41 8.58
C THR A 21 12.28 -3.03 7.12
N PHE A 22 12.77 -3.92 6.26
CA PHE A 22 12.97 -3.60 4.85
C PHE A 22 13.03 -4.90 4.07
N GLY A 23 12.49 -4.91 2.87
CA GLY A 23 12.60 -6.07 2.00
C GLY A 23 12.39 -5.72 0.54
N LEU A 24 13.17 -6.39 -0.32
CA LEU A 24 12.97 -6.46 -1.76
C LEU A 24 12.83 -7.92 -2.10
N MET A 25 11.63 -8.36 -2.44
CA MET A 25 11.31 -9.77 -2.56
C MET A 25 11.20 -10.21 -4.01
N GLU A 26 11.48 -11.49 -4.26
CA GLU A 26 11.50 -12.07 -5.61
C GLU A 26 10.18 -11.97 -6.34
N ASP A 27 9.07 -11.85 -5.61
CA ASP A 27 7.74 -11.76 -6.21
C ASP A 27 7.33 -10.33 -6.59
N GLY A 28 8.26 -9.37 -6.51
CA GLY A 28 7.99 -8.00 -6.91
C GLY A 28 7.37 -7.14 -5.82
N ILE A 29 7.50 -7.55 -4.57
CA ILE A 29 7.06 -6.76 -3.43
C ILE A 29 8.27 -6.11 -2.77
N ALA A 30 8.18 -4.81 -2.51
CA ALA A 30 9.15 -4.07 -1.72
C ALA A 30 8.44 -3.42 -0.54
N PHE A 31 9.06 -3.43 0.65
CA PHE A 31 8.46 -2.77 1.79
C PHE A 31 9.52 -2.06 2.62
N PHE A 32 9.09 -1.02 3.33
CA PHE A 32 9.89 -0.22 4.23
C PHE A 32 9.08 -0.01 5.50
N GLY A 33 9.66 -0.37 6.64
CA GLY A 33 9.01 -0.32 7.92
C GLY A 33 8.53 -1.69 8.39
N ALA A 34 8.43 -1.85 9.70
CA ALA A 34 8.01 -3.09 10.32
C ALA A 34 6.51 -3.34 10.06
N SER A 35 6.12 -4.62 9.98
CA SER A 35 4.72 -4.98 9.72
C SER A 35 3.76 -4.46 10.79
N SER A 36 4.25 -4.28 12.01
CA SER A 36 3.46 -3.72 13.12
C SER A 36 3.53 -2.19 13.18
N GLY A 37 4.37 -1.57 12.33
CA GLY A 37 4.55 -0.12 12.36
C GLY A 37 3.45 0.61 11.60
N GLY A 38 2.97 1.71 12.16
CA GLY A 38 1.93 2.51 11.53
C GLY A 38 2.39 3.24 10.26
N GLY A 39 3.71 3.36 10.06
CA GLY A 39 4.27 4.07 8.91
C GLY A 39 4.78 3.17 7.81
N ARG A 40 4.50 1.88 7.83
CA ARG A 40 4.98 0.95 6.82
C ARG A 40 4.50 1.35 5.43
N ILE A 41 5.41 1.30 4.46
CA ILE A 41 5.10 1.50 3.04
C ILE A 41 5.39 0.20 2.32
N GLU A 42 4.44 -0.25 1.50
CA GLU A 42 4.62 -1.42 0.65
C GLU A 42 4.33 -1.05 -0.79
N ILE A 43 5.27 -1.38 -1.67
CA ILE A 43 5.09 -1.30 -3.13
C ILE A 43 4.92 -2.72 -3.61
N ASN A 44 3.73 -3.04 -4.12
CA ASN A 44 3.36 -4.40 -4.48
C ASN A 44 3.18 -4.51 -5.98
N GLY A 45 4.22 -5.03 -6.66
CA GLY A 45 4.19 -5.21 -8.10
C GLY A 45 3.25 -6.33 -8.55
N LYS A 46 2.88 -7.25 -7.65
CA LYS A 46 1.91 -8.30 -7.98
C LYS A 46 0.49 -7.76 -8.07
N SER A 47 0.10 -6.92 -7.13
CA SER A 47 -1.25 -6.35 -7.10
C SER A 47 -1.33 -5.04 -7.88
N GLY A 48 -0.20 -4.42 -8.20
CA GLY A 48 -0.16 -3.12 -8.84
C GLY A 48 -0.59 -2.00 -7.93
N SER A 49 -0.15 -2.03 -6.67
CA SER A 49 -0.57 -1.02 -5.68
C SER A 49 0.59 -0.55 -4.83
N ILE A 50 0.44 0.65 -4.28
CA ILE A 50 1.28 1.20 -3.22
C ILE A 50 0.39 1.42 -2.01
N ILE A 51 0.78 0.85 -0.86
CA ILE A 51 0.04 0.94 0.38
C ILE A 51 0.93 1.61 1.42
N GLY A 52 0.42 2.63 2.09
CA GLY A 52 1.17 3.34 3.10
C GLY A 52 0.37 3.57 4.37
N GLY A 53 1.06 3.52 5.51
CA GLY A 53 0.45 3.69 6.82
C GLY A 53 -0.32 2.47 7.28
N GLY A 54 -0.84 2.52 8.49
CA GLY A 54 -1.65 1.44 9.06
C GLY A 54 -0.98 0.07 9.09
N GLY A 55 0.37 0.02 9.16
CA GLY A 55 1.11 -1.24 9.08
C GLY A 55 1.04 -1.92 7.71
N GLY A 56 0.80 -1.18 6.65
CA GLY A 56 0.54 -1.73 5.33
C GLY A 56 -0.92 -2.11 5.12
N ASN A 57 -1.80 -1.64 5.98
CA ASN A 57 -3.21 -1.96 5.95
C ASN A 57 -4.00 -0.85 5.28
N ASN A 58 -4.69 -1.15 4.19
CA ASN A 58 -5.45 -0.15 3.45
C ASN A 58 -6.75 0.28 4.15
N SER A 59 -7.12 -0.35 5.26
CA SER A 59 -8.32 0.08 6.00
C SER A 59 -8.07 1.29 6.88
N THR A 60 -6.82 1.57 7.25
CA THR A 60 -6.45 2.73 8.07
C THR A 60 -5.38 3.61 7.43
N GLY A 61 -4.74 3.13 6.41
CA GLY A 61 -3.69 3.85 5.69
C GLY A 61 -4.18 4.44 4.39
N MET A 62 -3.27 4.52 3.42
CA MET A 62 -3.54 5.05 2.10
C MET A 62 -3.15 4.01 1.05
N THR A 63 -3.96 3.87 0.03
CA THR A 63 -3.68 2.97 -1.09
C THR A 63 -3.74 3.76 -2.40
N ILE A 64 -2.73 3.56 -3.25
CA ILE A 64 -2.76 3.99 -4.65
C ILE A 64 -2.77 2.71 -5.48
N ASN A 65 -3.78 2.56 -6.32
CA ASN A 65 -4.00 1.34 -7.09
C ASN A 65 -3.75 1.61 -8.58
N PHE A 66 -2.76 0.96 -9.14
CA PHE A 66 -2.44 1.07 -10.57
C PHE A 66 -3.01 -0.08 -11.39
N ALA A 67 -3.35 -1.19 -10.73
CA ALA A 67 -3.94 -2.33 -11.39
C ALA A 67 -5.42 -2.06 -11.70
N ASN A 68 -5.94 -2.83 -12.63
CA ASN A 68 -7.36 -2.76 -13.00
C ASN A 68 -7.80 -1.39 -13.49
N PHE A 69 -6.87 -0.62 -14.08
CA PHE A 69 -7.26 0.61 -14.73
C PHE A 69 -8.24 0.28 -15.86
N ASN A 70 -9.43 0.80 -15.72
CA ASN A 70 -10.48 0.59 -16.71
C ASN A 70 -11.33 1.85 -16.79
N PRO A 71 -11.09 2.70 -17.78
CA PRO A 71 -11.86 3.94 -17.93
C PRO A 71 -13.36 3.64 -18.01
N GLY A 72 -14.14 4.40 -17.30
CA GLY A 72 -15.58 4.22 -17.25
C GLY A 72 -16.06 3.26 -16.18
N LYS A 73 -15.15 2.59 -15.45
CA LYS A 73 -15.53 1.79 -14.28
C LYS A 73 -15.22 2.53 -13.00
N LYS A 74 -16.04 2.28 -11.98
CA LYS A 74 -15.90 2.91 -10.66
C LYS A 74 -14.87 2.18 -9.80
N THR A 75 -13.72 1.85 -10.38
CA THR A 75 -12.61 1.24 -9.66
C THR A 75 -11.85 2.32 -8.90
N THR A 76 -11.60 2.08 -7.63
CA THR A 76 -10.88 3.03 -6.78
C THR A 76 -9.42 3.15 -7.22
N ALA A 77 -8.99 4.38 -7.49
CA ALA A 77 -7.60 4.69 -7.81
C ALA A 77 -6.82 5.09 -6.56
N ILE A 78 -7.41 5.93 -5.72
CA ILE A 78 -6.80 6.40 -4.48
C ILE A 78 -7.81 6.25 -3.36
N LYS A 79 -7.36 5.68 -2.22
CA LYS A 79 -8.22 5.45 -1.07
C LYS A 79 -7.45 5.83 0.20
N ILE A 80 -8.08 6.57 1.06
CA ILE A 80 -7.49 7.01 2.33
C ILE A 80 -8.44 6.63 3.45
N GLY A 81 -7.89 6.05 4.54
CA GLY A 81 -8.62 5.83 5.77
C GLY A 81 -9.82 4.90 5.64
N GLY A 82 -9.71 3.83 4.87
CA GLY A 82 -10.79 2.87 4.73
C GLY A 82 -11.96 3.33 3.87
N GLY A 83 -11.78 4.44 3.14
CA GLY A 83 -12.82 4.93 2.24
C GLY A 83 -13.48 6.24 2.68
N VAL A 84 -12.94 6.91 3.68
CA VAL A 84 -13.41 8.26 4.04
C VAL A 84 -13.05 9.28 2.97
N PHE A 85 -12.09 8.95 2.14
CA PHE A 85 -11.73 9.70 0.93
C PHE A 85 -11.37 8.70 -0.16
N GLU A 86 -12.01 8.80 -1.31
CA GLU A 86 -11.73 7.94 -2.46
C GLU A 86 -11.83 8.72 -3.75
N VAL A 87 -10.94 8.38 -4.71
CA VAL A 87 -11.03 8.84 -6.10
C VAL A 87 -11.08 7.60 -6.97
N THR A 88 -12.04 7.55 -7.89
CA THR A 88 -12.17 6.43 -8.83
C THR A 88 -11.58 6.80 -10.18
N TYR A 89 -11.33 5.77 -11.00
CA TYR A 89 -10.76 6.00 -12.33
C TYR A 89 -11.73 6.70 -13.29
N ASP A 90 -13.02 6.66 -13.01
CA ASP A 90 -14.01 7.40 -13.82
C ASP A 90 -14.21 8.84 -13.35
N GLY A 91 -13.38 9.30 -12.40
CA GLY A 91 -13.39 10.68 -11.95
C GLY A 91 -14.35 11.00 -10.80
N ALA A 92 -14.95 9.98 -10.20
CA ALA A 92 -15.80 10.21 -9.03
C ALA A 92 -14.94 10.48 -7.79
N LEU A 93 -15.38 11.39 -6.97
CA LEU A 93 -14.73 11.76 -5.70
C LEU A 93 -15.71 11.54 -4.56
N LYS A 94 -15.25 10.82 -3.54
CA LYS A 94 -16.01 10.63 -2.30
C LYS A 94 -15.19 11.15 -1.13
N ALA A 95 -15.79 11.98 -0.30
CA ALA A 95 -15.17 12.46 0.92
C ALA A 95 -16.23 12.56 2.01
N THR A 96 -15.87 12.19 3.25
CA THR A 96 -16.78 12.31 4.38
C THR A 96 -17.03 13.76 4.75
N SER A 97 -16.00 14.60 4.65
CA SER A 97 -16.17 16.04 4.79
C SER A 97 -15.15 16.75 3.90
N ALA A 98 -15.48 17.95 3.47
CA ALA A 98 -14.60 18.74 2.63
C ALA A 98 -14.76 20.23 2.96
N THR A 99 -13.64 20.96 2.94
CA THR A 99 -13.63 22.41 2.97
C THR A 99 -13.05 22.87 1.63
N ILE A 100 -13.82 23.67 0.92
CA ILE A 100 -13.43 24.19 -0.38
C ILE A 100 -13.38 25.71 -0.27
N GLU A 101 -12.20 26.27 -0.53
CA GLU A 101 -11.99 27.72 -0.48
C GLU A 101 -11.67 28.20 -1.88
N GLY A 102 -12.33 29.28 -2.26
CA GLY A 102 -12.15 29.82 -3.59
C GLY A 102 -11.32 31.10 -3.63
#